data_2a368d644b19e3d48bcf81708f1551a5
#
_entry.id   2a368d644b19e3d48bcf81708f1551a5
#
_cell.length_a   1.000
_cell.length_b   1.000
_cell.length_c   1.000
_cell.angle_alpha   90.00
_cell.angle_beta   90.00
_cell.angle_gamma   90.00
#
_symmetry.space_group_name_H-M   'P 1'
#
loop_
_entity.id
_entity.type
_entity.pdbx_description
1 polymer ?
#
loop_
_entity_poly.entity_id
_entity_poly.type
_entity_poly.pdbx_seq_one_letter_code
_entity_poly.pdbx_strand_id
1 'polypeptide(L)'
;MSDLMLVAGKEIENYIQKLSQMARAAGIHIIMATQRPSVDVITGTIKANFPTRISFQVTSKIDSRTILGEQGAEQLLGKGDMLYMSSANRIVRIHAPYVSENEIDKVNNYIRSQAEPDYVDEILSFADERDEGASLSNDNKDELYETAVGIIKSEGKASTSFLQRKLQIGYNRAARIIDMMEENGIVSKAN
;
A
#
# COMPACT_ATOMS: atom_id res chain seq x y z
N MET A 1 5.59 -8.85 2.96
CA MET A 1 6.08 -7.55 3.43
C MET A 1 7.47 -7.22 2.91
N SER A 2 8.46 -8.10 3.04
CA SER A 2 9.85 -7.83 2.58
C SER A 2 9.92 -7.34 1.13
N ASP A 3 9.20 -7.98 0.22
CA ASP A 3 9.24 -7.63 -1.20
C ASP A 3 8.62 -6.26 -1.49
N LEU A 4 7.55 -5.90 -0.77
CA LEU A 4 6.96 -4.55 -0.82
C LEU A 4 7.94 -3.47 -0.34
N MET A 5 8.66 -3.75 0.76
CA MET A 5 9.66 -2.81 1.30
C MET A 5 10.87 -2.64 0.37
N LEU A 6 11.22 -3.66 -0.42
CA LEU A 6 12.30 -3.58 -1.40
C LEU A 6 11.94 -2.71 -2.61
N VAL A 7 10.68 -2.71 -3.02
CA VAL A 7 10.21 -1.99 -4.22
C VAL A 7 9.93 -0.51 -3.92
N ALA A 8 9.24 -0.20 -2.82
CA ALA A 8 8.77 1.16 -2.50
C ALA A 8 8.90 1.46 -0.99
N GLY A 9 10.05 1.15 -0.39
CA GLY A 9 10.26 1.10 1.06
C GLY A 9 9.73 2.29 1.85
N LYS A 10 10.12 3.53 1.53
CA LYS A 10 9.67 4.72 2.28
C LYS A 10 8.19 5.02 2.11
N GLU A 11 7.66 4.81 0.94
CA GLU A 11 6.26 5.09 0.64
C GLU A 11 5.35 4.07 1.33
N ILE A 12 5.69 2.79 1.23
CA ILE A 12 5.00 1.71 1.94
C ILE A 12 5.08 1.91 3.46
N GLU A 13 6.23 2.28 4.00
CA GLU A 13 6.40 2.57 5.42
C GLU A 13 5.45 3.68 5.89
N ASN A 14 5.32 4.77 5.13
CA ASN A 14 4.40 5.87 5.42
C ASN A 14 2.93 5.41 5.38
N TYR A 15 2.54 4.60 4.41
CA TYR A 15 1.18 4.05 4.34
C TYR A 15 0.88 3.11 5.51
N ILE A 16 1.82 2.23 5.87
CA ILE A 16 1.68 1.36 7.04
C ILE A 16 1.55 2.18 8.32
N GLN A 17 2.36 3.23 8.47
CA GLN A 17 2.28 4.13 9.62
C GLN A 17 0.90 4.81 9.71
N LYS A 18 0.43 5.41 8.61
CA LYS A 18 -0.91 6.01 8.56
C LYS A 18 -1.99 5.00 8.89
N LEU A 19 -1.95 3.82 8.26
CA LEU A 19 -2.94 2.78 8.47
C LEU A 19 -2.96 2.34 9.93
N SER A 20 -1.80 2.09 10.56
CA SER A 20 -1.71 1.64 11.95
C SER A 20 -2.25 2.68 12.94
N GLN A 21 -2.09 3.98 12.64
CA GLN A 21 -2.63 5.06 13.46
C GLN A 21 -4.15 5.18 13.34
N MET A 22 -4.68 5.02 12.13
CA MET A 22 -6.12 5.18 11.84
C MET A 22 -6.93 3.92 12.13
N ALA A 23 -6.36 2.75 11.91
CA ALA A 23 -7.02 1.45 12.04
C ALA A 23 -7.59 1.23 13.44
N ARG A 24 -6.89 1.69 14.48
CA ARG A 24 -7.33 1.57 15.87
C ARG A 24 -8.69 2.24 16.11
N ALA A 25 -8.90 3.43 15.57
CA ALA A 25 -10.16 4.16 15.71
C ALA A 25 -11.31 3.50 14.93
N ALA A 26 -10.98 2.81 13.84
CA ALA A 26 -11.94 2.07 13.03
C ALA A 26 -12.18 0.62 13.50
N GLY A 27 -11.52 0.17 14.59
CA GLY A 27 -11.62 -1.22 15.06
C GLY A 27 -10.95 -2.24 14.15
N ILE A 28 -10.04 -1.82 13.29
CA ILE A 28 -9.29 -2.70 12.38
C ILE A 28 -8.04 -3.22 13.09
N HIS A 29 -7.86 -4.55 13.08
CA HIS A 29 -6.67 -5.21 13.57
C HIS A 29 -5.71 -5.49 12.42
N ILE A 30 -4.42 -5.17 12.62
CA ILE A 30 -3.38 -5.37 11.60
C ILE A 30 -2.43 -6.45 12.08
N ILE A 31 -2.27 -7.51 11.27
CA ILE A 31 -1.29 -8.58 11.48
C ILE A 31 -0.25 -8.48 10.37
N MET A 32 1.00 -8.25 10.77
CA MET A 32 2.13 -8.16 9.84
C MET A 32 3.06 -9.36 10.03
N ALA A 33 3.34 -10.07 8.95
CA ALA A 33 4.25 -11.20 8.94
C ALA A 33 5.36 -11.04 7.90
N THR A 34 6.56 -11.48 8.23
CA THR A 34 7.72 -11.53 7.31
C THR A 34 8.58 -12.75 7.63
N GLN A 35 9.18 -13.32 6.60
CA GLN A 35 10.20 -14.38 6.72
C GLN A 35 11.63 -13.82 6.68
N ARG A 36 11.79 -12.50 6.45
CA ARG A 36 13.09 -11.82 6.37
C ARG A 36 13.18 -10.76 7.46
N PRO A 37 13.70 -11.09 8.65
CA PRO A 37 13.80 -10.17 9.77
C PRO A 37 15.02 -9.25 9.63
N SER A 38 15.11 -8.48 8.53
CA SER A 38 16.16 -7.47 8.34
C SER A 38 15.74 -6.12 8.92
N VAL A 39 16.71 -5.27 9.24
CA VAL A 39 16.47 -3.92 9.74
C VAL A 39 15.78 -3.02 8.70
N ASP A 40 15.97 -3.32 7.41
CA ASP A 40 15.33 -2.59 6.31
C ASP A 40 13.83 -2.93 6.17
N VAL A 41 13.42 -4.08 6.68
CA VAL A 41 12.03 -4.54 6.68
C VAL A 41 11.33 -4.22 7.99
N ILE A 42 12.01 -4.44 9.12
CA ILE A 42 11.48 -4.18 10.47
C ILE A 42 12.14 -2.92 11.01
N THR A 43 11.75 -1.78 10.44
CA THR A 43 12.30 -0.46 10.79
C THR A 43 11.86 0.02 12.16
N GLY A 44 12.49 1.09 12.66
CA GLY A 44 12.10 1.73 13.91
C GLY A 44 10.65 2.20 13.91
N THR A 45 10.18 2.75 12.79
CA THR A 45 8.79 3.20 12.60
C THR A 45 7.81 2.04 12.71
N ILE A 46 8.11 0.89 12.08
CA ILE A 46 7.31 -0.33 12.18
C ILE A 46 7.25 -0.81 13.64
N LYS A 47 8.40 -0.89 14.31
CA LYS A 47 8.46 -1.33 15.72
C LYS A 47 7.66 -0.44 16.67
N ALA A 48 7.66 0.88 16.44
CA ALA A 48 6.92 1.83 17.26
C ALA A 48 5.40 1.67 17.13
N ASN A 49 4.93 1.33 15.93
CA ASN A 49 3.49 1.16 15.67
C ASN A 49 2.99 -0.27 15.96
N PHE A 50 3.88 -1.25 16.02
CA PHE A 50 3.59 -2.65 16.33
C PHE A 50 4.38 -3.10 17.57
N PRO A 51 3.95 -2.66 18.77
CA PRO A 51 4.66 -2.97 20.01
C PRO A 51 4.55 -4.44 20.41
N THR A 52 3.43 -5.09 20.08
CA THR A 52 3.27 -6.54 20.30
C THR A 52 3.93 -7.30 19.18
N ARG A 53 4.85 -8.21 19.52
CA ARG A 53 5.64 -8.95 18.52
C ARG A 53 5.74 -10.42 18.89
N ILE A 54 5.81 -11.24 17.87
CA ILE A 54 6.01 -12.69 17.99
C ILE A 54 7.21 -13.06 17.13
N SER A 55 8.12 -13.84 17.67
CA SER A 55 9.20 -14.46 16.91
C SER A 55 9.15 -15.96 17.09
N PHE A 56 9.08 -16.68 15.99
CA PHE A 56 9.43 -18.10 15.94
C PHE A 56 10.94 -18.26 15.88
N GLN A 57 11.42 -19.51 15.80
CA GLN A 57 12.83 -19.79 15.69
C GLN A 57 13.47 -19.02 14.51
N VAL A 58 14.59 -18.37 14.81
CA VAL A 58 15.43 -17.69 13.81
C VAL A 58 16.84 -18.26 13.83
N THR A 59 17.63 -17.99 12.79
CA THR A 59 18.96 -18.57 12.64
C THR A 59 20.05 -17.81 13.40
N SER A 60 19.81 -16.55 13.74
CA SER A 60 20.83 -15.70 14.36
C SER A 60 20.31 -14.87 15.54
N LYS A 61 21.22 -14.52 16.44
CA LYS A 61 20.97 -13.55 17.51
C LYS A 61 20.64 -12.15 17.00
N ILE A 62 21.14 -11.81 15.81
CA ILE A 62 20.88 -10.51 15.16
C ILE A 62 19.40 -10.46 14.75
N ASP A 63 18.89 -11.53 14.17
CA ASP A 63 17.48 -11.61 13.77
C ASP A 63 16.55 -11.51 14.97
N SER A 64 16.88 -12.22 16.07
CA SER A 64 16.13 -12.11 17.32
C SER A 64 16.08 -10.66 17.83
N ARG A 65 17.22 -9.97 17.87
CA ARG A 65 17.26 -8.54 18.24
C ARG A 65 16.51 -7.64 17.29
N THR A 66 16.55 -7.95 16.01
CA THR A 66 15.81 -7.19 15.00
C THR A 66 14.31 -7.27 15.22
N ILE A 67 13.78 -8.41 15.59
CA ILE A 67 12.35 -8.61 15.86
C ILE A 67 11.98 -8.10 17.26
N LEU A 68 12.62 -8.63 18.28
CA LEU A 68 12.21 -8.49 19.68
C LEU A 68 12.95 -7.38 20.44
N GLY A 69 14.10 -6.94 19.93
CA GLY A 69 15.03 -6.09 20.67
C GLY A 69 16.01 -6.87 21.56
N GLU A 70 15.75 -8.16 21.80
CA GLU A 70 16.55 -9.03 22.67
C GLU A 70 16.91 -10.35 21.96
N GLN A 71 17.89 -11.08 22.51
CA GLN A 71 18.28 -12.41 22.07
C GLN A 71 17.31 -13.45 22.65
N GLY A 72 17.29 -14.65 22.06
CA GLY A 72 16.58 -15.81 22.59
C GLY A 72 15.77 -16.58 21.54
N ALA A 73 15.31 -15.91 20.49
CA ALA A 73 14.56 -16.60 19.43
C ALA A 73 15.41 -17.61 18.64
N GLU A 74 16.74 -17.43 18.62
CA GLU A 74 17.67 -18.40 18.02
C GLU A 74 17.78 -19.71 18.82
N GLN A 75 17.31 -19.74 20.06
CA GLN A 75 17.33 -20.91 20.94
C GLN A 75 16.01 -21.70 20.97
N LEU A 76 15.03 -21.24 20.19
CA LEU A 76 13.73 -21.91 20.12
C LEU A 76 13.84 -23.25 19.37
N LEU A 77 12.95 -24.17 19.72
CA LEU A 77 12.96 -25.55 19.22
C LEU A 77 12.28 -25.71 17.85
N GLY A 78 11.62 -24.67 17.34
CA GLY A 78 10.78 -24.75 16.14
C GLY A 78 9.39 -25.37 16.42
N LYS A 79 8.66 -25.69 15.35
CA LYS A 79 7.34 -26.36 15.42
C LYS A 79 6.34 -25.69 16.39
N GLY A 80 6.22 -24.37 16.35
CA GLY A 80 5.29 -23.62 17.18
C GLY A 80 5.89 -23.03 18.46
N ASP A 81 7.14 -23.37 18.81
CA ASP A 81 7.85 -22.71 19.90
C ASP A 81 8.17 -21.26 19.53
N MET A 82 7.73 -20.31 20.34
CA MET A 82 7.81 -18.89 20.03
C MET A 82 8.08 -18.03 21.26
N LEU A 83 8.64 -16.84 21.01
CA LEU A 83 8.70 -15.76 21.98
C LEU A 83 7.62 -14.72 21.65
N TYR A 84 6.79 -14.45 22.62
CA TYR A 84 5.77 -13.40 22.57
C TYR A 84 6.23 -12.20 23.39
N MET A 85 6.31 -11.03 22.77
CA MET A 85 6.58 -9.77 23.42
C MET A 85 5.29 -8.95 23.49
N SER A 86 4.86 -8.64 24.72
CA SER A 86 3.71 -7.77 24.95
C SER A 86 4.08 -6.29 24.69
N SER A 87 3.07 -5.43 24.59
CA SER A 87 3.25 -3.96 24.48
C SER A 87 4.01 -3.34 25.67
N ALA A 88 4.08 -4.05 26.79
CA ALA A 88 4.88 -3.67 27.98
C ALA A 88 6.34 -4.16 27.91
N ASN A 89 6.83 -4.58 26.76
CA ASN A 89 8.16 -5.15 26.52
C ASN A 89 8.49 -6.39 27.37
N ARG A 90 7.48 -7.09 27.86
CA ARG A 90 7.68 -8.35 28.59
C ARG A 90 7.68 -9.51 27.61
N ILE A 91 8.78 -10.27 27.58
CA ILE A 91 8.92 -11.45 26.74
C ILE A 91 8.49 -12.70 27.53
N VAL A 92 7.63 -13.50 26.91
CA VAL A 92 7.16 -14.79 27.42
C VAL A 92 7.37 -15.83 26.34
N ARG A 93 7.92 -17.00 26.72
CA ARG A 93 8.02 -18.15 25.83
C ARG A 93 6.71 -18.91 25.85
N ILE A 94 6.17 -19.18 24.67
CA ILE A 94 4.91 -19.90 24.48
C ILE A 94 5.17 -21.02 23.49
N HIS A 95 4.63 -22.19 23.77
CA HIS A 95 4.65 -23.30 22.83
C HIS A 95 3.27 -23.43 22.19
N ALA A 96 3.12 -22.89 20.99
CA ALA A 96 1.89 -23.01 20.22
C ALA A 96 1.82 -24.35 19.50
N PRO A 97 0.63 -24.84 19.14
CA PRO A 97 0.49 -26.05 18.32
C PRO A 97 1.11 -25.85 16.95
N TYR A 98 1.77 -26.85 16.46
CA TYR A 98 2.27 -26.89 15.10
C TYR A 98 1.14 -27.32 14.15
N VAL A 99 0.93 -26.54 13.10
CA VAL A 99 -0.02 -26.87 12.03
C VAL A 99 0.79 -27.18 10.76
N SER A 100 0.60 -28.36 10.21
CA SER A 100 1.27 -28.78 8.98
C SER A 100 0.62 -28.19 7.72
N GLU A 101 1.36 -28.13 6.62
CA GLU A 101 0.84 -27.68 5.32
C GLU A 101 -0.39 -28.49 4.88
N ASN A 102 -0.36 -29.81 5.07
CA ASN A 102 -1.51 -30.67 4.77
C ASN A 102 -2.77 -30.33 5.57
N GLU A 103 -2.62 -29.91 6.81
CA GLU A 103 -3.75 -29.47 7.64
C GLU A 103 -4.27 -28.11 7.16
N ILE A 104 -3.38 -27.20 6.80
CA ILE A 104 -3.74 -25.90 6.22
C ILE A 104 -4.52 -26.10 4.90
N ASP A 105 -4.06 -26.97 4.02
CA ASP A 105 -4.73 -27.28 2.76
C ASP A 105 -6.13 -27.87 2.97
N LYS A 106 -6.29 -28.77 3.94
CA LYS A 106 -7.62 -29.32 4.29
C LYS A 106 -8.57 -28.24 4.77
N VAL A 107 -8.11 -27.33 5.65
CA VAL A 107 -8.91 -26.21 6.15
C VAL A 107 -9.27 -25.26 5.01
N ASN A 108 -8.31 -24.89 4.17
CA ASN A 108 -8.54 -24.00 3.03
C ASN A 108 -9.55 -24.59 2.03
N ASN A 109 -9.42 -25.87 1.71
CA ASN A 109 -10.37 -26.55 0.83
C ASN A 109 -11.78 -26.62 1.43
N TYR A 110 -11.88 -26.86 2.74
CA TYR A 110 -13.15 -26.84 3.42
C TYR A 110 -13.81 -25.45 3.39
N ILE A 111 -13.05 -24.39 3.66
CA ILE A 111 -13.56 -23.01 3.62
C ILE A 111 -14.01 -22.65 2.20
N ARG A 112 -13.19 -22.95 1.17
CA ARG A 112 -13.52 -22.70 -0.23
C ARG A 112 -14.77 -23.44 -0.70
N SER A 113 -15.05 -24.61 -0.11
CA SER A 113 -16.28 -25.37 -0.47
C SER A 113 -17.57 -24.77 0.09
N GLN A 114 -17.49 -23.81 1.02
CA GLN A 114 -18.67 -23.23 1.67
C GLN A 114 -19.25 -22.05 0.91
N ALA A 115 -18.41 -21.21 0.31
CA ALA A 115 -18.86 -20.05 -0.48
C ALA A 115 -17.74 -19.59 -1.42
N GLU A 116 -18.14 -18.97 -2.52
CA GLU A 116 -17.21 -18.19 -3.36
C GLU A 116 -17.01 -16.81 -2.75
N PRO A 117 -15.78 -16.22 -2.89
CA PRO A 117 -15.52 -14.89 -2.38
C PRO A 117 -16.31 -13.84 -3.17
N ASP A 118 -16.95 -12.93 -2.46
CA ASP A 118 -17.58 -11.74 -3.00
C ASP A 118 -16.59 -10.57 -2.89
N TYR A 119 -16.00 -10.18 -4.02
CA TYR A 119 -15.01 -9.09 -4.07
C TYR A 119 -15.71 -7.76 -4.37
N VAL A 120 -15.34 -6.74 -3.64
CA VAL A 120 -15.76 -5.36 -3.91
C VAL A 120 -14.77 -4.74 -4.90
N ASP A 121 -15.04 -4.89 -6.20
CA ASP A 121 -14.16 -4.43 -7.28
C ASP A 121 -13.98 -2.90 -7.28
N GLU A 122 -14.94 -2.16 -6.75
CA GLU A 122 -14.89 -0.70 -6.60
C GLU A 122 -13.67 -0.23 -5.78
N ILE A 123 -13.15 -1.05 -4.86
CA ILE A 123 -11.96 -0.69 -4.06
C ILE A 123 -10.72 -0.51 -4.95
N LEU A 124 -10.61 -1.24 -6.04
CA LEU A 124 -9.49 -1.14 -6.98
C LEU A 124 -9.57 0.14 -7.82
N SER A 125 -10.77 0.57 -8.19
CA SER A 125 -10.97 1.82 -8.95
C SER A 125 -10.66 3.07 -8.14
N PHE A 126 -10.87 3.06 -6.82
CA PHE A 126 -10.47 4.15 -5.93
C PHE A 126 -8.95 4.39 -5.85
N ALA A 127 -8.12 3.41 -6.19
CA ALA A 127 -6.67 3.56 -6.20
C ALA A 127 -6.22 4.37 -7.43
N ASP A 128 -6.82 4.13 -8.59
CA ASP A 128 -6.51 4.85 -9.83
C ASP A 128 -6.97 6.32 -9.77
N GLU A 129 -8.09 6.60 -9.08
CA GLU A 129 -8.62 7.95 -8.91
C GLU A 129 -7.79 8.84 -7.97
N ARG A 130 -6.99 8.27 -7.07
CA ARG A 130 -6.13 9.05 -6.15
C ARG A 130 -4.81 9.49 -6.78
N ASP A 131 -4.33 8.81 -7.80
CA ASP A 131 -3.15 9.23 -8.58
C ASP A 131 -3.54 10.32 -9.61
N GLU A 132 -4.83 10.43 -9.92
CA GLU A 132 -5.39 11.50 -10.73
C GLU A 132 -5.91 12.65 -9.86
N GLY A 133 -5.08 13.18 -8.98
CA GLY A 133 -5.38 14.26 -8.03
C GLY A 133 -6.54 15.16 -8.41
N ALA A 134 -7.62 15.04 -7.66
CA ALA A 134 -8.70 16.01 -7.53
C ALA A 134 -9.39 16.47 -8.82
N SER A 135 -10.25 15.63 -9.40
CA SER A 135 -11.46 16.13 -10.04
C SER A 135 -12.46 14.99 -10.26
N LEU A 136 -13.30 14.75 -9.25
CA LEU A 136 -14.56 14.04 -9.43
C LEU A 136 -15.65 15.08 -9.56
N SER A 137 -15.95 15.46 -10.76
CA SER A 137 -17.31 15.75 -11.17
C SER A 137 -17.56 14.91 -12.40
N ASN A 138 -18.54 14.04 -12.29
CA ASN A 138 -19.11 13.21 -13.35
C ASN A 138 -19.93 14.09 -14.30
N ASP A 139 -19.34 15.19 -14.72
CA ASP A 139 -19.82 16.03 -15.81
C ASP A 139 -18.67 16.08 -16.84
N ASN A 140 -18.98 15.77 -18.08
CA ASN A 140 -18.09 15.61 -19.22
C ASN A 140 -17.31 16.90 -19.61
N LYS A 141 -17.01 17.77 -18.65
CA LYS A 141 -16.21 18.99 -18.84
C LYS A 141 -15.27 19.19 -17.67
N ASP A 142 -13.95 19.08 -17.94
CA ASP A 142 -12.94 19.55 -17.01
C ASP A 142 -13.20 21.05 -16.73
N GLU A 143 -13.22 21.47 -15.47
CA GLU A 143 -13.47 22.87 -15.08
C GLU A 143 -12.55 23.87 -15.76
N LEU A 144 -11.36 23.43 -16.15
CA LEU A 144 -10.37 24.24 -16.88
C LEU A 144 -10.52 24.16 -18.40
N TYR A 145 -11.46 23.35 -18.93
CA TYR A 145 -11.61 23.17 -20.37
C TYR A 145 -11.92 24.48 -21.10
N GLU A 146 -12.91 25.24 -20.64
CA GLU A 146 -13.29 26.53 -21.24
C GLU A 146 -12.15 27.56 -21.16
N THR A 147 -11.43 27.57 -20.03
CA THR A 147 -10.25 28.44 -19.83
C THR A 147 -9.13 28.04 -20.78
N ALA A 148 -8.88 26.74 -20.95
CA ALA A 148 -7.89 26.21 -21.88
C ALA A 148 -8.23 26.53 -23.32
N VAL A 149 -9.50 26.41 -23.73
CA VAL A 149 -9.98 26.82 -25.07
C VAL A 149 -9.75 28.32 -25.32
N GLY A 150 -10.04 29.15 -24.31
CA GLY A 150 -9.77 30.58 -24.38
C GLY A 150 -8.29 30.91 -24.61
N ILE A 151 -7.40 30.25 -23.87
CA ILE A 151 -5.94 30.43 -23.99
C ILE A 151 -5.44 29.99 -25.36
N ILE A 152 -5.87 28.83 -25.87
CA ILE A 152 -5.45 28.33 -27.19
C ILE A 152 -5.95 29.21 -28.29
N LYS A 153 -7.18 29.71 -28.23
CA LYS A 153 -7.73 30.65 -29.22
C LYS A 153 -6.99 31.99 -29.24
N SER A 154 -6.57 32.50 -28.08
CA SER A 154 -5.86 33.78 -27.98
C SER A 154 -4.39 33.69 -28.39
N GLU A 155 -3.72 32.58 -28.10
CA GLU A 155 -2.27 32.43 -28.32
C GLU A 155 -1.93 31.63 -29.60
N GLY A 156 -2.92 30.95 -30.22
CA GLY A 156 -2.76 30.17 -31.43
C GLY A 156 -1.83 28.98 -31.32
N LYS A 157 -1.57 28.49 -30.10
CA LYS A 157 -0.67 27.37 -29.81
C LYS A 157 -1.40 26.29 -29.01
N ALA A 158 -1.58 25.12 -29.62
CA ALA A 158 -2.18 23.95 -29.04
C ALA A 158 -1.12 22.87 -28.78
N SER A 159 -0.52 22.86 -27.61
CA SER A 159 0.36 21.75 -27.19
C SER A 159 0.19 21.45 -25.71
N THR A 160 0.32 20.16 -25.36
CA THR A 160 0.22 19.68 -23.99
C THR A 160 1.18 20.43 -23.05
N SER A 161 2.43 20.59 -23.46
CA SER A 161 3.46 21.30 -22.69
C SER A 161 3.17 22.81 -22.54
N PHE A 162 2.47 23.41 -23.47
CA PHE A 162 2.05 24.81 -23.40
C PHE A 162 0.93 24.98 -22.38
N LEU A 163 -0.11 24.14 -22.43
CA LEU A 163 -1.20 24.16 -21.46
C LEU A 163 -0.73 23.82 -20.03
N GLN A 164 0.16 22.85 -19.90
CA GLN A 164 0.76 22.49 -18.61
C GLN A 164 1.40 23.71 -17.93
N ARG A 165 2.18 24.51 -18.67
CA ARG A 165 2.85 25.70 -18.12
C ARG A 165 1.87 26.84 -17.83
N LYS A 166 0.89 27.07 -18.70
CA LYS A 166 -0.06 28.18 -18.57
C LYS A 166 -1.08 27.96 -17.45
N LEU A 167 -1.58 26.73 -17.33
CA LEU A 167 -2.59 26.37 -16.32
C LEU A 167 -1.98 25.79 -15.04
N GLN A 168 -0.66 25.55 -15.00
CA GLN A 168 0.07 24.95 -13.89
C GLN A 168 -0.53 23.58 -13.46
N ILE A 169 -0.90 22.76 -14.44
CA ILE A 169 -1.49 21.43 -14.28
C ILE A 169 -0.51 20.33 -14.65
N GLY A 170 -0.79 19.08 -14.22
CA GLY A 170 0.00 17.90 -14.60
C GLY A 170 -0.12 17.59 -16.12
N TYR A 171 0.90 16.88 -16.65
CA TYR A 171 0.96 16.51 -18.07
C TYR A 171 -0.28 15.72 -18.52
N ASN A 172 -0.71 14.73 -17.74
CA ASN A 172 -1.85 13.87 -18.08
C ASN A 172 -3.17 14.66 -18.18
N ARG A 173 -3.38 15.64 -17.27
CA ARG A 173 -4.57 16.50 -17.32
C ARG A 173 -4.54 17.43 -18.53
N ALA A 174 -3.36 18.00 -18.83
CA ALA A 174 -3.18 18.83 -20.02
C ALA A 174 -3.39 18.05 -21.33
N ALA A 175 -2.89 16.80 -21.40
CA ALA A 175 -3.10 15.91 -22.55
C ALA A 175 -4.59 15.60 -22.75
N ARG A 176 -5.31 15.22 -21.69
CA ARG A 176 -6.74 14.94 -21.74
C ARG A 176 -7.56 16.15 -22.22
N ILE A 177 -7.23 17.36 -21.77
CA ILE A 177 -7.87 18.59 -22.24
C ILE A 177 -7.63 18.80 -23.73
N ILE A 178 -6.43 18.55 -24.24
CA ILE A 178 -6.12 18.61 -25.67
C ILE A 178 -6.91 17.56 -26.45
N ASP A 179 -6.94 16.32 -25.98
CA ASP A 179 -7.70 15.22 -26.61
C ASP A 179 -9.18 15.57 -26.73
N MET A 180 -9.79 16.11 -25.67
CA MET A 180 -11.17 16.62 -25.70
C MET A 180 -11.37 17.77 -26.70
N MET A 181 -10.37 18.64 -26.88
CA MET A 181 -10.44 19.71 -27.89
C MET A 181 -10.30 19.17 -29.31
N GLU A 182 -9.52 18.09 -29.52
CA GLU A 182 -9.43 17.41 -30.81
C GLU A 182 -10.76 16.70 -31.14
N GLU A 183 -11.38 16.03 -30.18
CA GLU A 183 -12.71 15.41 -30.36
C GLU A 183 -13.79 16.42 -30.68
N ASN A 184 -13.74 17.59 -30.05
CA ASN A 184 -14.69 18.69 -30.31
C ASN A 184 -14.32 19.55 -31.54
N GLY A 185 -13.27 19.19 -32.31
CA GLY A 185 -12.88 19.86 -33.53
C GLY A 185 -12.28 21.28 -33.34
N ILE A 186 -11.84 21.60 -32.12
CA ILE A 186 -11.24 22.93 -31.81
C ILE A 186 -9.77 22.96 -32.20
N VAL A 187 -9.10 21.81 -32.13
CA VAL A 187 -7.68 21.62 -32.47
C VAL A 187 -7.57 20.47 -33.46
N SER A 188 -6.68 20.61 -34.46
CA SER A 188 -6.39 19.52 -35.42
C SER A 188 -5.48 18.47 -34.75
N LYS A 189 -5.66 17.19 -35.12
CA LYS A 189 -4.75 16.13 -34.71
C LYS A 189 -3.31 16.48 -35.01
N ALA A 190 -2.45 16.27 -34.03
CA ALA A 190 -1.02 16.43 -34.22
C ALA A 190 -0.51 15.41 -35.28
N ASN A 191 0.20 15.89 -36.27
CA ASN A 191 0.89 15.08 -37.28
C ASN A 191 2.12 14.40 -36.66
#